data_da871d1d8492f3f0b2d5d80360d22d71
#
_entry.id   da871d1d8492f3f0b2d5d80360d22d71
#
_cell.length_a   1.000
_cell.length_b   1.000
_cell.length_c   1.000
_cell.angle_alpha   90.00
_cell.angle_beta   90.00
_cell.angle_gamma   90.00
#
_symmetry.space_group_name_H-M   'P 1'
#
loop_
_entity.id
_entity.type
_entity.pdbx_description
1 polymer ?
#
loop_
_entity_poly.entity_id
_entity_poly.type
_entity_poly.pdbx_seq_one_letter_code
_entity_poly.pdbx_strand_id
1 'polypeptide(L)'
;MIKGQSVNPITKNDLNLIFDYLKRKDLIVILAIVKTALNTGLRISDILNLTFEDLDNPTLKEKKTQRRKTVTFNSGCTENFSLLKAYYKKKKIKNFDTGFIFKSLIRPDSHITYQGVNFYMKQIREDLNIEYPFNTHSFRKTWARTVYFQFNNDLALVMKALNHTNPAVTLRYIGIDNDDLNKVYTDIIF
;
A
#
# COMPACT_ATOMS: atom_id res chain seq x y z
N MET A 1 -10.98 5.34 16.28
CA MET A 1 -9.89 6.27 15.84
C MET A 1 -10.36 7.69 16.05
N ILE A 2 -9.57 8.50 16.75
CA ILE A 2 -9.83 9.94 16.90
C ILE A 2 -9.69 10.58 15.52
N LYS A 3 -10.73 11.31 15.10
CA LYS A 3 -10.77 11.98 13.78
C LYS A 3 -9.59 12.97 13.70
N GLY A 4 -8.64 12.73 12.78
CA GLY A 4 -7.48 13.60 12.59
C GLY A 4 -6.11 13.01 12.97
N GLN A 5 -6.05 11.84 13.60
CA GLN A 5 -4.76 11.22 13.95
C GLN A 5 -4.02 10.71 12.72
N SER A 6 -2.80 11.19 12.51
CA SER A 6 -1.92 10.70 11.42
C SER A 6 -1.49 9.27 11.72
N VAL A 7 -1.58 8.38 10.72
CA VAL A 7 -1.05 7.01 10.84
C VAL A 7 0.47 7.00 10.66
N ASN A 8 1.12 5.96 11.16
CA ASN A 8 2.56 5.78 11.06
C ASN A 8 2.95 4.89 9.87
N PRO A 9 4.17 5.01 9.32
CA PRO A 9 4.78 3.96 8.54
C PRO A 9 4.85 2.66 9.35
N ILE A 10 4.90 1.52 8.67
CA ILE A 10 4.93 0.20 9.31
C ILE A 10 6.38 -0.23 9.47
N THR A 11 6.73 -0.79 10.62
CA THR A 11 8.07 -1.33 10.86
C THR A 11 8.31 -2.58 10.01
N LYS A 12 9.59 -2.91 9.76
CA LYS A 12 9.96 -4.13 9.02
C LYS A 12 9.47 -5.40 9.72
N ASN A 13 9.53 -5.42 11.05
CA ASN A 13 9.06 -6.56 11.84
C ASN A 13 7.55 -6.74 11.71
N ASP A 14 6.76 -5.66 11.84
CA ASP A 14 5.32 -5.73 11.71
C ASP A 14 4.89 -6.12 10.29
N LEU A 15 5.62 -5.68 9.25
CA LEU A 15 5.35 -6.12 7.88
C LEU A 15 5.45 -7.65 7.74
N ASN A 16 6.48 -8.26 8.32
CA ASN A 16 6.65 -9.71 8.29
C ASN A 16 5.50 -10.41 9.02
N LEU A 17 5.14 -9.92 10.23
CA LEU A 17 4.01 -10.45 11.00
C LEU A 17 2.68 -10.32 10.24
N ILE A 18 2.45 -9.18 9.58
CA ILE A 18 1.25 -8.94 8.75
C ILE A 18 1.20 -9.94 7.58
N PHE A 19 2.31 -10.15 6.87
CA PHE A 19 2.36 -11.07 5.74
C PHE A 19 2.08 -12.52 6.18
N ASP A 20 2.66 -12.95 7.28
CA ASP A 20 2.46 -14.30 7.80
C ASP A 20 1.05 -14.49 8.35
N TYR A 21 0.50 -13.48 9.02
CA TYR A 21 -0.90 -13.47 9.46
C TYR A 21 -1.85 -13.64 8.26
N LEU A 22 -1.68 -12.83 7.22
CA LEU A 22 -2.55 -12.85 6.03
C LEU A 22 -2.49 -14.17 5.28
N LYS A 23 -1.29 -14.79 5.19
CA LYS A 23 -1.11 -16.12 4.59
C LYS A 23 -1.81 -17.20 5.42
N ARG A 24 -1.60 -17.23 6.74
CA ARG A 24 -2.21 -18.22 7.66
C ARG A 24 -3.73 -18.16 7.67
N LYS A 25 -4.30 -16.97 7.53
CA LYS A 25 -5.76 -16.75 7.49
C LYS A 25 -6.38 -16.93 6.09
N ASP A 26 -5.61 -17.35 5.05
CA ASP A 26 -6.03 -17.44 3.64
C ASP A 26 -6.61 -16.12 3.10
N LEU A 27 -6.16 -14.97 3.63
CA LEU A 27 -6.60 -13.63 3.23
C LEU A 27 -5.79 -13.13 2.03
N ILE A 28 -5.74 -13.92 0.97
CA ILE A 28 -4.83 -13.70 -0.19
C ILE A 28 -5.16 -12.42 -0.94
N VAL A 29 -6.44 -12.04 -1.05
CA VAL A 29 -6.82 -10.77 -1.71
C VAL A 29 -6.29 -9.57 -0.91
N ILE A 30 -6.38 -9.61 0.42
CA ILE A 30 -5.85 -8.54 1.30
C ILE A 30 -4.33 -8.50 1.23
N LEU A 31 -3.67 -9.65 1.25
CA LEU A 31 -2.22 -9.75 1.08
C LEU A 31 -1.78 -9.13 -0.26
N ALA A 32 -2.50 -9.39 -1.33
CA ALA A 32 -2.22 -8.83 -2.64
C ALA A 32 -2.39 -7.31 -2.67
N ILE A 33 -3.42 -6.76 -2.02
CA ILE A 33 -3.63 -5.32 -1.85
C ILE A 33 -2.45 -4.69 -1.10
N VAL A 34 -2.06 -5.27 0.04
CA VAL A 34 -0.95 -4.79 0.88
C VAL A 34 0.36 -4.77 0.09
N LYS A 35 0.69 -5.87 -0.61
CA LYS A 35 1.90 -5.95 -1.44
C LYS A 35 1.89 -4.92 -2.56
N THR A 36 0.74 -4.72 -3.23
CA THR A 36 0.62 -3.70 -4.27
C THR A 36 0.83 -2.29 -3.71
N ALA A 37 0.26 -1.97 -2.55
CA ALA A 37 0.46 -0.69 -1.88
C ALA A 37 1.94 -0.43 -1.54
N LEU A 38 2.65 -1.45 -1.05
CA LEU A 38 4.06 -1.39 -0.69
C LEU A 38 5.01 -1.34 -1.90
N ASN A 39 4.57 -1.79 -3.08
CA ASN A 39 5.38 -1.74 -4.30
C ASN A 39 5.13 -0.51 -5.17
N THR A 40 3.96 0.14 -5.04
CA THR A 40 3.55 1.24 -5.93
C THR A 40 3.34 2.57 -5.22
N GLY A 41 3.13 2.53 -3.92
CA GLY A 41 2.72 3.71 -3.14
C GLY A 41 1.38 4.31 -3.58
N LEU A 42 0.54 3.60 -4.33
CA LEU A 42 -0.78 4.06 -4.76
C LEU A 42 -1.72 4.28 -3.56
N ARG A 43 -2.72 5.14 -3.72
CA ARG A 43 -3.81 5.25 -2.75
C ARG A 43 -4.68 4.00 -2.82
N ILE A 44 -5.23 3.59 -1.68
CA ILE A 44 -6.11 2.42 -1.64
C ILE A 44 -7.28 2.53 -2.62
N SER A 45 -7.86 3.71 -2.80
CA SER A 45 -8.92 3.95 -3.78
C SER A 45 -8.48 3.66 -5.21
N ASP A 46 -7.23 3.96 -5.54
CA ASP A 46 -6.68 3.74 -6.88
C ASP A 46 -6.33 2.25 -7.06
N ILE A 47 -5.76 1.61 -6.03
CA ILE A 47 -5.49 0.16 -6.00
C ILE A 47 -6.78 -0.65 -6.24
N LEU A 48 -7.85 -0.35 -5.50
CA LEU A 48 -9.09 -1.11 -5.61
C LEU A 48 -9.78 -0.99 -6.97
N ASN A 49 -9.51 0.08 -7.72
CA ASN A 49 -10.05 0.27 -9.05
C ASN A 49 -9.14 -0.27 -10.18
N LEU A 50 -7.96 -0.85 -9.85
CA LEU A 50 -7.10 -1.48 -10.85
C LEU A 50 -7.81 -2.67 -11.51
N THR A 51 -7.70 -2.73 -12.83
CA THR A 51 -8.16 -3.85 -13.64
C THR A 51 -6.99 -4.59 -14.27
N PHE A 52 -7.21 -5.79 -14.76
CA PHE A 52 -6.15 -6.54 -15.46
C PHE A 52 -5.76 -5.86 -16.77
N GLU A 53 -6.65 -5.10 -17.38
CA GLU A 53 -6.41 -4.31 -18.58
C GLU A 53 -5.47 -3.11 -18.32
N ASP A 54 -5.46 -2.58 -17.08
CA ASP A 54 -4.52 -1.50 -16.69
C ASP A 54 -3.06 -1.97 -16.64
N LEU A 55 -2.81 -3.30 -16.58
CA LEU A 55 -1.45 -3.83 -16.56
C LEU A 55 -0.72 -3.62 -17.89
N ASP A 56 -1.46 -3.60 -18.99
CA ASP A 56 -0.95 -3.35 -20.34
C ASP A 56 -0.83 -1.85 -20.65
N ASN A 57 -1.58 -1.01 -19.91
CA ASN A 57 -1.56 0.44 -20.04
C ASN A 57 -1.33 1.12 -18.69
N PRO A 58 -0.06 1.39 -18.32
CA PRO A 58 0.32 1.83 -16.97
C PRO A 58 -0.08 3.27 -16.62
N THR A 59 -0.86 3.95 -17.45
CA THR A 59 -1.32 5.32 -17.18
C THR A 59 -2.66 5.32 -16.47
N LEU A 60 -2.60 5.55 -15.14
CA LEU A 60 -3.77 5.59 -14.28
C LEU A 60 -4.27 7.03 -14.07
N LYS A 61 -5.59 7.21 -14.01
CA LYS A 61 -6.21 8.44 -13.57
C LYS A 61 -6.57 8.32 -12.09
N GLU A 62 -5.88 9.06 -11.22
CA GLU A 62 -6.12 9.02 -9.77
C GLU A 62 -7.57 9.45 -9.45
N LYS A 63 -8.30 8.63 -8.71
CA LYS A 63 -9.71 8.87 -8.38
C LYS A 63 -9.92 10.18 -7.59
N LYS A 64 -9.03 10.47 -6.64
CA LYS A 64 -9.17 11.64 -5.75
C LYS A 64 -8.77 12.96 -6.42
N THR A 65 -7.68 12.96 -7.18
CA THR A 65 -7.10 14.20 -7.75
C THR A 65 -7.43 14.42 -9.21
N GLN A 66 -8.02 13.41 -9.88
CA GLN A 66 -8.28 13.35 -11.33
C GLN A 66 -7.00 13.54 -12.20
N ARG A 67 -5.82 13.52 -11.58
CA ARG A 67 -4.53 13.64 -12.27
C ARG A 67 -4.14 12.30 -12.89
N ARG A 68 -3.51 12.38 -14.07
CA ARG A 68 -2.89 11.21 -14.70
C ARG A 68 -1.58 10.88 -13.98
N LYS A 69 -1.32 9.61 -13.78
CA LYS A 69 -0.07 9.09 -13.22
C LYS A 69 0.32 7.83 -13.97
N THR A 70 1.53 7.79 -14.49
CA THR A 70 2.11 6.56 -15.01
C THR A 70 2.68 5.75 -13.85
N VAL A 71 2.32 4.48 -13.76
CA VAL A 71 2.78 3.55 -12.72
C VAL A 71 3.37 2.33 -13.39
N THR A 72 4.65 2.09 -13.17
CA THR A 72 5.29 0.85 -13.62
C THR A 72 5.13 -0.21 -12.53
N PHE A 73 4.55 -1.35 -12.90
CA PHE A 73 4.46 -2.51 -12.01
C PHE A 73 5.76 -3.31 -12.09
N ASN A 74 6.48 -3.37 -10.97
CA ASN A 74 7.71 -4.15 -10.85
C ASN A 74 7.42 -5.67 -10.80
N SER A 75 8.48 -6.50 -10.80
CA SER A 75 8.36 -7.96 -10.73
C SER A 75 7.56 -8.42 -9.50
N GLY A 76 7.73 -7.76 -8.35
CA GLY A 76 6.96 -8.07 -7.15
C GLY A 76 5.45 -7.85 -7.31
N CYS A 77 5.02 -6.85 -8.11
CA CYS A 77 3.61 -6.67 -8.47
C CYS A 77 3.14 -7.76 -9.44
N THR A 78 3.90 -8.04 -10.50
CA THR A 78 3.49 -9.02 -11.54
C THR A 78 3.39 -10.43 -10.98
N GLU A 79 4.33 -10.84 -10.13
CA GLU A 79 4.25 -12.11 -9.38
C GLU A 79 3.01 -12.16 -8.47
N ASN A 80 2.76 -11.06 -7.73
CA ASN A 80 1.62 -10.95 -6.85
C ASN A 80 0.27 -11.08 -7.60
N PHE A 81 0.15 -10.45 -8.77
CA PHE A 81 -1.04 -10.57 -9.60
C PHE A 81 -1.21 -11.97 -10.19
N SER A 82 -0.11 -12.64 -10.57
CA SER A 82 -0.12 -14.02 -11.03
C SER A 82 -0.58 -14.98 -9.94
N LEU A 83 -0.08 -14.83 -8.72
CA LEU A 83 -0.53 -15.60 -7.56
C LEU A 83 -2.02 -15.38 -7.26
N LEU A 84 -2.50 -14.15 -7.42
CA LEU A 84 -3.89 -13.81 -7.21
C LEU A 84 -4.80 -14.44 -8.27
N LYS A 85 -4.40 -14.45 -9.56
CA LYS A 85 -5.10 -15.17 -10.63
C LYS A 85 -5.20 -16.67 -10.30
N ALA A 86 -4.09 -17.29 -9.88
CA ALA A 86 -4.07 -18.71 -9.50
C ALA A 86 -5.01 -18.98 -8.30
N TYR A 87 -5.03 -18.09 -7.31
CA TYR A 87 -5.95 -18.18 -6.18
C TYR A 87 -7.41 -18.11 -6.60
N TYR A 88 -7.78 -17.16 -7.46
CA TYR A 88 -9.13 -17.04 -7.99
C TYR A 88 -9.55 -18.27 -8.80
N LYS A 89 -8.65 -18.80 -9.63
CA LYS A 89 -8.89 -20.05 -10.38
C LYS A 89 -9.16 -21.22 -9.44
N LYS A 90 -8.34 -21.39 -8.37
CA LYS A 90 -8.54 -22.40 -7.33
C LYS A 90 -9.90 -22.25 -6.62
N LYS A 91 -10.32 -21.01 -6.34
CA LYS A 91 -11.63 -20.68 -5.72
C LYS A 91 -12.80 -20.71 -6.71
N LYS A 92 -12.58 -21.10 -7.98
CA LYS A 92 -13.58 -21.16 -9.05
C LYS A 92 -14.31 -19.81 -9.27
N ILE A 93 -13.61 -18.69 -9.08
CA ILE A 93 -14.13 -17.35 -9.36
C ILE A 93 -14.24 -17.18 -10.88
N LYS A 94 -15.43 -16.80 -11.37
CA LYS A 94 -15.65 -16.45 -12.78
C LYS A 94 -14.80 -15.23 -13.17
N ASN A 95 -14.41 -15.14 -14.45
CA ASN A 95 -13.64 -14.00 -14.98
C ASN A 95 -12.39 -13.69 -14.11
N PHE A 96 -11.68 -14.74 -13.69
CA PHE A 96 -10.58 -14.68 -12.71
C PHE A 96 -9.39 -13.84 -13.17
N ASP A 97 -9.26 -13.57 -14.45
CA ASP A 97 -8.14 -12.89 -15.12
C ASP A 97 -8.55 -11.62 -15.91
N THR A 98 -9.81 -11.19 -15.81
CA THR A 98 -10.34 -9.98 -16.47
C THR A 98 -11.04 -9.06 -15.47
N GLY A 99 -11.23 -7.78 -15.82
CA GLY A 99 -11.86 -6.79 -14.94
C GLY A 99 -11.05 -6.52 -13.69
N PHE A 100 -11.68 -6.22 -12.57
CA PHE A 100 -10.97 -5.83 -11.34
C PHE A 100 -9.95 -6.86 -10.86
N ILE A 101 -8.73 -6.39 -10.53
CA ILE A 101 -7.66 -7.23 -9.97
C ILE A 101 -8.04 -7.71 -8.56
N PHE A 102 -8.55 -6.82 -7.71
CA PHE A 102 -8.87 -7.12 -6.31
C PHE A 102 -10.37 -7.38 -6.14
N LYS A 103 -10.82 -8.52 -6.65
CA LYS A 103 -12.22 -8.92 -6.66
C LYS A 103 -12.77 -9.14 -5.26
N SER A 104 -14.04 -8.83 -5.09
CA SER A 104 -14.83 -9.31 -3.97
C SER A 104 -15.09 -10.80 -4.15
N LEU A 105 -14.78 -11.62 -3.14
CA LEU A 105 -15.07 -13.07 -3.20
C LEU A 105 -16.56 -13.39 -3.13
N ILE A 106 -17.39 -12.41 -2.67
CA ILE A 106 -18.86 -12.54 -2.60
C ILE A 106 -19.53 -12.06 -3.88
N ARG A 107 -18.98 -11.01 -4.51
CA ARG A 107 -19.45 -10.40 -5.76
C ARG A 107 -18.27 -10.22 -6.73
N PRO A 108 -17.87 -11.27 -7.46
CA PRO A 108 -16.64 -11.25 -8.26
C PRO A 108 -16.60 -10.22 -9.39
N ASP A 109 -17.75 -9.72 -9.84
CA ASP A 109 -17.84 -8.66 -10.86
C ASP A 109 -17.56 -7.25 -10.28
N SER A 110 -17.38 -7.15 -8.97
CA SER A 110 -16.97 -5.93 -8.28
C SER A 110 -15.68 -6.13 -7.48
N HIS A 111 -14.95 -5.03 -7.23
CA HIS A 111 -13.80 -5.08 -6.33
C HIS A 111 -14.23 -5.19 -4.86
N ILE A 112 -13.32 -5.64 -3.99
CA ILE A 112 -13.51 -5.54 -2.54
C ILE A 112 -13.70 -4.07 -2.14
N THR A 113 -14.62 -3.79 -1.23
CA THR A 113 -14.91 -2.41 -0.82
C THR A 113 -13.81 -1.85 0.10
N TYR A 114 -13.70 -0.52 0.12
CA TYR A 114 -12.82 0.18 1.06
C TYR A 114 -13.12 -0.18 2.52
N GLN A 115 -14.39 -0.28 2.87
CA GLN A 115 -14.85 -0.69 4.20
C GLN A 115 -14.41 -2.13 4.52
N GLY A 116 -14.50 -3.04 3.53
CA GLY A 116 -14.03 -4.42 3.67
C GLY A 116 -12.52 -4.48 3.94
N VAL A 117 -11.72 -3.70 3.22
CA VAL A 117 -10.27 -3.63 3.50
C VAL A 117 -10.00 -3.06 4.89
N ASN A 118 -10.67 -1.97 5.28
CA ASN A 118 -10.47 -1.38 6.62
C ASN A 118 -10.90 -2.31 7.76
N PHE A 119 -11.92 -3.14 7.56
CA PHE A 119 -12.29 -4.17 8.52
C PHE A 119 -11.10 -5.11 8.78
N TYR A 120 -10.44 -5.60 7.73
CA TYR A 120 -9.24 -6.43 7.90
C TYR A 120 -8.06 -5.67 8.51
N MET A 121 -7.87 -4.38 8.20
CA MET A 121 -6.83 -3.57 8.84
C MET A 121 -7.05 -3.47 10.34
N LYS A 122 -8.30 -3.33 10.78
CA LYS A 122 -8.65 -3.32 12.20
C LYS A 122 -8.33 -4.67 12.85
N GLN A 123 -8.74 -5.79 12.25
CA GLN A 123 -8.45 -7.14 12.75
C GLN A 123 -6.94 -7.40 12.85
N ILE A 124 -6.16 -7.05 11.82
CA ILE A 124 -4.70 -7.18 11.83
C ILE A 124 -4.09 -6.42 13.00
N ARG A 125 -4.54 -5.17 13.22
CA ARG A 125 -4.07 -4.34 14.32
C ARG A 125 -4.34 -4.97 15.67
N GLU A 126 -5.55 -5.49 15.86
CA GLU A 126 -6.00 -6.11 17.11
C GLU A 126 -5.27 -7.45 17.34
N ASP A 127 -5.27 -8.35 16.36
CA ASP A 127 -4.70 -9.70 16.46
C ASP A 127 -3.16 -9.70 16.59
N LEU A 128 -2.48 -8.69 16.04
CA LEU A 128 -1.02 -8.56 16.12
C LEU A 128 -0.55 -7.55 17.18
N ASN A 129 -1.46 -6.98 17.97
CA ASN A 129 -1.17 -5.98 19.00
C ASN A 129 -0.33 -4.79 18.48
N ILE A 130 -0.65 -4.27 17.27
CA ILE A 130 0.03 -3.09 16.73
C ILE A 130 -0.48 -1.85 17.47
N GLU A 131 0.35 -1.29 18.34
CA GLU A 131 -0.02 -0.22 19.27
C GLU A 131 -0.18 1.15 18.59
N TYR A 132 0.61 1.42 17.53
CA TYR A 132 0.57 2.70 16.83
C TYR A 132 -0.62 2.82 15.85
N PRO A 133 -1.03 4.05 15.46
CA PRO A 133 -2.09 4.27 14.50
C PRO A 133 -1.77 3.63 13.14
N PHE A 134 -2.58 2.64 12.75
CA PHE A 134 -2.38 1.80 11.58
C PHE A 134 -3.65 1.71 10.73
N ASN A 135 -3.53 1.91 9.43
CA ASN A 135 -4.57 1.67 8.42
C ASN A 135 -3.96 1.54 7.01
N THR A 136 -4.79 1.55 5.97
CA THR A 136 -4.33 1.44 4.57
C THR A 136 -3.33 2.52 4.14
N HIS A 137 -3.37 3.73 4.71
CA HIS A 137 -2.39 4.77 4.43
C HIS A 137 -1.00 4.48 5.00
N SER A 138 -0.89 3.62 6.00
CA SER A 138 0.40 3.21 6.58
C SER A 138 1.30 2.55 5.54
N PHE A 139 0.75 1.71 4.65
CA PHE A 139 1.54 1.09 3.57
C PHE A 139 2.10 2.11 2.58
N ARG A 140 1.29 3.10 2.20
CA ARG A 140 1.74 4.18 1.32
C ARG A 140 2.80 5.07 1.99
N LYS A 141 2.69 5.30 3.31
CA LYS A 141 3.72 6.00 4.09
C LYS A 141 5.00 5.18 4.17
N THR A 142 4.91 3.87 4.41
CA THR A 142 6.06 2.96 4.40
C THR A 142 6.78 3.00 3.05
N TRP A 143 6.04 2.90 1.94
CA TRP A 143 6.62 3.03 0.61
C TRP A 143 7.31 4.38 0.41
N ALA A 144 6.67 5.49 0.78
CA ALA A 144 7.24 6.83 0.64
C ALA A 144 8.53 7.00 1.44
N ARG A 145 8.56 6.51 2.70
CA ARG A 145 9.75 6.50 3.56
C ARG A 145 10.86 5.65 2.94
N THR A 146 10.53 4.46 2.45
CA THR A 146 11.50 3.57 1.78
C THR A 146 12.10 4.25 0.54
N VAL A 147 11.28 4.84 -0.34
CA VAL A 147 11.78 5.58 -1.51
C VAL A 147 12.68 6.73 -1.10
N TYR A 148 12.30 7.51 -0.10
CA TYR A 148 13.10 8.64 0.38
C TYR A 148 14.51 8.20 0.78
N PHE A 149 14.64 7.20 1.65
CA PHE A 149 15.94 6.74 2.12
C PHE A 149 16.75 5.96 1.06
N GLN A 150 16.08 5.22 0.16
CA GLN A 150 16.77 4.48 -0.91
C GLN A 150 17.30 5.38 -2.03
N PHE A 151 16.68 6.55 -2.24
CA PHE A 151 17.06 7.48 -3.29
C PHE A 151 17.68 8.77 -2.73
N ASN A 152 18.68 8.61 -1.85
CA ASN A 152 19.52 9.70 -1.32
C ASN A 152 18.74 10.87 -0.69
N ASN A 153 17.64 10.58 -0.04
CA ASN A 153 16.78 11.58 0.62
C ASN A 153 16.20 12.64 -0.34
N ASP A 154 15.99 12.26 -1.60
CA ASP A 154 15.41 13.15 -2.62
C ASP A 154 13.90 13.35 -2.38
N LEU A 155 13.57 14.46 -1.70
CA LEU A 155 12.19 14.84 -1.44
C LEU A 155 11.41 15.15 -2.73
N ALA A 156 12.06 15.74 -3.74
CA ALA A 156 11.39 16.10 -5.00
C ALA A 156 10.96 14.85 -5.78
N LEU A 157 11.80 13.81 -5.76
CA LEU A 157 11.48 12.51 -6.34
C LEU A 157 10.25 11.88 -5.65
N VAL A 158 10.23 11.88 -4.30
CA VAL A 158 9.08 11.34 -3.53
C VAL A 158 7.81 12.14 -3.80
N MET A 159 7.89 13.48 -3.85
CA MET A 159 6.77 14.35 -4.19
C MET A 159 6.19 14.00 -5.56
N LYS A 160 7.04 13.89 -6.57
CA LYS A 160 6.66 13.51 -7.94
C LYS A 160 6.02 12.13 -7.96
N ALA A 161 6.64 11.15 -7.29
CA ALA A 161 6.17 9.78 -7.23
C ALA A 161 4.81 9.64 -6.51
N LEU A 162 4.55 10.46 -5.48
CA LEU A 162 3.27 10.52 -4.78
C LEU A 162 2.24 11.44 -5.43
N ASN A 163 2.63 12.20 -6.46
CA ASN A 163 1.81 13.25 -7.09
C ASN A 163 1.38 14.35 -6.09
N HIS A 164 2.31 14.74 -5.20
CA HIS A 164 2.11 15.79 -4.21
C HIS A 164 2.64 17.13 -4.73
N THR A 165 1.89 18.21 -4.48
CA THR A 165 2.27 19.58 -4.86
C THR A 165 2.84 20.38 -3.68
N ASN A 166 2.66 19.89 -2.44
CA ASN A 166 3.12 20.57 -1.24
C ASN A 166 4.16 19.70 -0.50
N PRO A 167 5.40 20.21 -0.29
CA PRO A 167 6.46 19.51 0.42
C PRO A 167 6.05 19.07 1.84
N ALA A 168 5.33 19.92 2.59
CA ALA A 168 4.91 19.60 3.95
C ALA A 168 3.99 18.38 4.02
N VAL A 169 3.22 18.10 2.97
CA VAL A 169 2.42 16.87 2.87
C VAL A 169 3.35 15.67 2.74
N THR A 170 4.38 15.76 1.91
CA THR A 170 5.34 14.65 1.68
C THR A 170 6.17 14.39 2.92
N LEU A 171 6.67 15.40 3.60
CA LEU A 171 7.41 15.27 4.86
C LEU A 171 6.60 14.52 5.92
N ARG A 172 5.30 14.82 6.05
CA ARG A 172 4.40 14.05 6.94
C ARG A 172 4.21 12.59 6.53
N TYR A 173 4.39 12.26 5.23
CA TYR A 173 4.36 10.88 4.74
C TYR A 173 5.64 10.13 5.04
N ILE A 174 6.80 10.78 4.89
CA ILE A 174 8.10 10.19 5.20
C ILE A 174 8.18 9.87 6.70
N GLY A 175 7.59 10.74 7.55
CA GLY A 175 7.51 10.50 9.00
C GLY A 175 8.89 10.43 9.62
N ILE A 176 9.64 11.55 9.57
CA ILE A 176 10.88 11.68 10.35
C ILE A 176 10.47 11.65 11.82
N ASP A 177 10.98 10.69 12.55
CA ASP A 177 10.69 10.47 13.98
C ASP A 177 11.82 10.98 14.89
N ASN A 178 11.61 10.83 16.20
CA ASN A 178 12.62 11.28 17.18
C ASN A 178 13.91 10.49 17.08
N ASP A 179 13.88 9.23 16.64
CA ASP A 179 15.09 8.42 16.46
C ASP A 179 15.91 8.92 15.26
N ASP A 180 15.24 9.33 14.18
CA ASP A 180 15.90 9.99 13.05
C ASP A 180 16.54 11.31 13.48
N LEU A 181 15.83 12.11 14.30
CA LEU A 181 16.38 13.37 14.84
C LEU A 181 17.53 13.13 15.80
N ASN A 182 17.44 12.13 16.69
CA ASN A 182 18.53 11.81 17.61
C ASN A 182 19.83 11.48 16.88
N LYS A 183 19.77 10.75 15.77
CA LYS A 183 20.94 10.47 14.92
C LYS A 183 21.62 11.74 14.41
N VAL A 184 20.86 12.78 14.07
CA VAL A 184 21.44 14.06 13.66
C VAL A 184 22.32 14.65 14.76
N TYR A 185 21.95 14.48 16.02
CA TYR A 185 22.72 15.01 17.16
C TYR A 185 23.85 14.09 17.59
N THR A 186 23.73 12.79 17.39
CA THR A 186 24.77 11.82 17.84
C THR A 186 25.83 11.55 16.79
N ASP A 187 25.51 11.63 15.51
CA ASP A 187 26.39 11.20 14.42
C ASP A 187 27.21 12.36 13.82
N ILE A 188 26.87 13.62 14.17
CA ILE A 188 27.65 14.80 13.74
C ILE A 188 28.67 15.14 14.81
N ILE A 189 29.92 14.88 14.49
CA ILE A 189 31.09 15.22 15.33
C ILE A 189 32.01 16.13 14.49
N PHE A 190 32.38 17.32 15.03
CA PHE A 190 33.32 18.24 14.39
C PHE A 190 34.74 18.04 14.95
#